data_1810c6b08584b2335d04949fe9725abe
#
_entry.id   1810c6b08584b2335d04949fe9725abe
#
_cell.length_a   1.000
_cell.length_b   1.000
_cell.length_c   1.000
_cell.angle_alpha   90.00
_cell.angle_beta   90.00
_cell.angle_gamma   90.00
#
_symmetry.space_group_name_H-M   'P 1'
#
loop_
_entity.id
_entity.type
_entity.pdbx_description
1 polymer ?
#
loop_
_entity_poly.entity_id
_entity_poly.type
_entity_poly.pdbx_seq_one_letter_code
_entity_poly.pdbx_strand_id
1 'polypeptide(L)'
;MNFTIERITEINYPAFADMTYWRKNGTEIKTDTPPDEMVKKHLADKNFRVYAARADDKFVGWIALVFMPKISWTDKGFVYVDELWVQEDYRREGIATALMAKADQYKNEIDAAGVRLYVNVNNPIAKQLYEKCGYSCEGTAEFMEK
;
A
#
# COMPACT_ATOMS: atom_id res chain seq x y z
N MET A 1 -13.34 2.62 16.18
CA MET A 1 -12.26 1.60 16.16
C MET A 1 -10.91 2.26 16.30
N ASN A 2 -10.06 1.73 17.14
CA ASN A 2 -8.70 2.21 17.30
C ASN A 2 -7.74 1.41 16.41
N PHE A 3 -6.93 2.11 15.63
CA PHE A 3 -5.88 1.49 14.84
C PHE A 3 -4.67 2.43 14.75
N THR A 4 -3.53 1.87 14.43
CA THR A 4 -2.30 2.61 14.17
C THR A 4 -1.74 2.20 12.81
N ILE A 5 -0.99 3.10 12.17
CA ILE A 5 -0.29 2.80 10.92
C ILE A 5 1.20 2.66 11.22
N GLU A 6 1.77 1.53 10.83
CA GLU A 6 3.19 1.22 11.01
C GLU A 6 3.86 1.02 9.66
N ARG A 7 5.08 1.53 9.54
CA ARG A 7 5.93 1.16 8.39
C ARG A 7 6.44 -0.26 8.61
N ILE A 8 6.40 -1.08 7.56
CA ILE A 8 6.91 -2.44 7.63
C ILE A 8 8.42 -2.42 7.54
N THR A 9 9.04 -3.09 8.50
CA THR A 9 10.49 -3.30 8.63
C THR A 9 10.75 -4.78 8.86
N GLU A 10 12.02 -5.18 8.98
CA GLU A 10 12.36 -6.56 9.33
C GLU A 10 11.74 -7.00 10.67
N ILE A 11 11.55 -6.06 11.60
CA ILE A 11 11.07 -6.35 12.96
C ILE A 11 9.59 -6.77 12.94
N ASN A 12 8.73 -6.05 12.22
CA ASN A 12 7.29 -6.33 12.20
C ASN A 12 6.85 -7.13 10.95
N TYR A 13 7.77 -7.49 10.08
CA TYR A 13 7.48 -8.28 8.90
C TYR A 13 6.76 -9.60 9.22
N PRO A 14 7.10 -10.36 10.28
CA PRO A 14 6.39 -11.60 10.57
C PRO A 14 4.86 -11.42 10.70
N ALA A 15 4.42 -10.36 11.37
CA ALA A 15 2.98 -10.05 11.47
C ALA A 15 2.38 -9.64 10.13
N PHE A 16 3.15 -8.94 9.29
CA PHE A 16 2.74 -8.61 7.93
C PHE A 16 2.56 -9.87 7.07
N ALA A 17 3.50 -10.80 7.14
CA ALA A 17 3.42 -12.07 6.41
C ALA A 17 2.18 -12.87 6.82
N ASP A 18 1.86 -12.89 8.11
CA ASP A 18 0.65 -13.54 8.62
C ASP A 18 -0.62 -12.91 8.04
N MET A 19 -0.66 -11.60 7.92
CA MET A 19 -1.79 -10.88 7.30
C MET A 19 -1.93 -11.24 5.81
N THR A 20 -0.82 -11.30 5.06
CA THR A 20 -0.88 -11.66 3.64
C THR A 20 -1.32 -13.11 3.44
N TYR A 21 -0.93 -14.00 4.34
CA TYR A 21 -1.42 -15.38 4.35
C TYR A 21 -2.94 -15.41 4.58
N TRP A 22 -3.42 -14.65 5.56
CA TRP A 22 -4.84 -14.53 5.87
C TRP A 22 -5.65 -14.07 4.65
N ARG A 23 -5.18 -13.02 3.98
CA ARG A 23 -5.82 -12.55 2.75
C ARG A 23 -5.91 -13.64 1.69
N LYS A 24 -4.82 -14.37 1.48
CA LYS A 24 -4.74 -15.40 0.43
C LYS A 24 -5.57 -16.63 0.74
N ASN A 25 -5.59 -17.04 2.01
CA ASN A 25 -6.14 -18.35 2.42
C ASN A 25 -7.45 -18.25 3.20
N GLY A 26 -7.89 -17.06 3.59
CA GLY A 26 -9.13 -16.85 4.34
C GLY A 26 -9.07 -17.26 5.80
N THR A 27 -7.90 -17.66 6.30
CA THR A 27 -7.71 -18.14 7.66
C THR A 27 -6.53 -17.44 8.30
N GLU A 28 -6.72 -16.92 9.51
CA GLU A 28 -5.63 -16.31 10.26
C GLU A 28 -4.59 -17.37 10.68
N ILE A 29 -3.34 -16.93 10.72
CA ILE A 29 -2.21 -17.73 11.15
C ILE A 29 -1.25 -16.84 11.94
N LYS A 30 -0.47 -17.45 12.83
CA LYS A 30 0.59 -16.77 13.56
C LYS A 30 1.83 -17.66 13.54
N THR A 31 2.75 -17.34 12.62
CA THR A 31 3.91 -18.19 12.32
C THR A 31 5.23 -17.60 12.75
N ASP A 32 5.30 -16.26 12.99
CA ASP A 32 6.55 -15.55 13.24
C ASP A 32 7.61 -15.80 12.15
N THR A 33 7.18 -15.93 10.90
CA THR A 33 8.06 -16.16 9.76
C THR A 33 9.00 -14.96 9.56
N PRO A 34 10.33 -15.12 9.70
CA PRO A 34 11.26 -14.03 9.49
C PRO A 34 11.35 -13.66 8.00
N PRO A 35 11.76 -12.43 7.66
CA PRO A 35 12.03 -12.08 6.26
C PRO A 35 13.20 -12.87 5.72
N ASP A 36 13.06 -13.37 4.49
CA ASP A 36 14.19 -13.94 3.76
C ASP A 36 15.08 -12.83 3.19
N GLU A 37 16.19 -13.21 2.54
CA GLU A 37 17.16 -12.24 2.02
C GLU A 37 16.57 -11.33 0.94
N MET A 38 15.65 -11.84 0.12
CA MET A 38 14.98 -11.03 -0.92
C MET A 38 14.05 -10.00 -0.30
N VAL A 39 13.25 -10.40 0.69
CA VAL A 39 12.36 -9.48 1.41
C VAL A 39 13.18 -8.40 2.13
N LYS A 40 14.29 -8.77 2.78
CA LYS A 40 15.19 -7.80 3.43
C LYS A 40 15.68 -6.77 2.42
N LYS A 41 16.08 -7.22 1.24
CA LYS A 41 16.55 -6.36 0.17
C LYS A 41 15.45 -5.38 -0.29
N HIS A 42 14.23 -5.86 -0.46
CA HIS A 42 13.10 -4.99 -0.83
C HIS A 42 12.77 -3.99 0.27
N LEU A 43 12.76 -4.42 1.54
CA LEU A 43 12.49 -3.52 2.66
C LEU A 43 13.58 -2.44 2.82
N ALA A 44 14.80 -2.72 2.38
CA ALA A 44 15.92 -1.77 2.41
C ALA A 44 15.93 -0.80 1.21
N ASP A 45 15.11 -1.05 0.18
CA ASP A 45 15.05 -0.20 -1.00
C ASP A 45 14.41 1.14 -0.65
N LYS A 46 15.16 2.23 -0.86
CA LYS A 46 14.68 3.59 -0.56
C LYS A 46 13.49 4.03 -1.41
N ASN A 47 13.25 3.38 -2.54
CA ASN A 47 12.16 3.70 -3.45
C ASN A 47 10.91 2.84 -3.22
N PHE A 48 10.90 2.06 -2.15
CA PHE A 48 9.80 1.16 -1.83
C PHE A 48 9.43 1.30 -0.36
N ARG A 49 8.14 1.46 -0.09
CA ARG A 49 7.62 1.54 1.27
C ARG A 49 6.33 0.74 1.39
N VAL A 50 6.23 -0.01 2.46
CA VAL A 50 4.99 -0.68 2.84
C VAL A 50 4.57 -0.18 4.21
N TYR A 51 3.31 0.17 4.33
CA TYR A 51 2.69 0.54 5.61
C TYR A 51 1.53 -0.41 5.86
N ALA A 52 1.30 -0.75 7.11
CA ALA A 52 0.18 -1.59 7.51
C ALA A 52 -0.56 -0.99 8.69
N ALA A 53 -1.85 -1.27 8.74
CA ALA A 53 -2.73 -0.85 9.84
C ALA A 53 -2.82 -1.96 10.86
N ARG A 54 -2.54 -1.63 12.11
CA ARG A 54 -2.66 -2.53 13.25
C ARG A 54 -3.95 -2.23 14.02
N ALA A 55 -4.77 -3.25 14.21
CA ALA A 55 -5.96 -3.23 15.05
C ALA A 55 -6.11 -4.60 15.70
N ASP A 56 -6.62 -4.66 16.93
CA ASP A 56 -6.81 -5.93 17.65
C ASP A 56 -5.54 -6.79 17.69
N ASP A 57 -4.38 -6.14 17.90
CA ASP A 57 -3.06 -6.77 18.02
C ASP A 57 -2.57 -7.50 16.76
N LYS A 58 -3.14 -7.19 15.59
CA LYS A 58 -2.73 -7.79 14.32
C LYS A 58 -2.81 -6.75 13.20
N PHE A 59 -2.13 -7.01 12.10
CA PHE A 59 -2.31 -6.19 10.90
C PHE A 59 -3.59 -6.60 10.17
N VAL A 60 -4.34 -5.60 9.71
CA VAL A 60 -5.66 -5.79 9.07
C VAL A 60 -5.77 -5.11 7.70
N GLY A 61 -4.71 -4.49 7.24
CA GLY A 61 -4.66 -3.86 5.93
C GLY A 61 -3.27 -3.31 5.65
N TRP A 62 -2.95 -3.05 4.37
CA TRP A 62 -1.67 -2.46 3.98
C TRP A 62 -1.77 -1.65 2.71
N ILE A 63 -0.73 -0.84 2.50
CA ILE A 63 -0.46 -0.13 1.25
C ILE A 63 1.00 -0.36 0.87
N ALA A 64 1.25 -0.64 -0.40
CA ALA A 64 2.60 -0.69 -0.96
C ALA A 64 2.79 0.49 -1.91
N LEU A 65 3.87 1.22 -1.70
CA LEU A 65 4.20 2.45 -2.43
C LEU A 65 5.55 2.30 -3.12
N VAL A 66 5.61 2.73 -4.37
CA VAL A 66 6.85 2.72 -5.16
C VAL A 66 7.11 4.12 -5.67
N PHE A 67 8.31 4.64 -5.44
CA PHE A 67 8.75 5.86 -6.12
C PHE A 67 9.36 5.49 -7.46
N MET A 68 8.81 6.04 -8.53
CA MET A 68 9.33 5.88 -9.88
C MET A 68 9.98 7.19 -10.34
N PRO A 69 11.32 7.23 -10.43
CA PRO A 69 12.00 8.42 -10.94
C PRO A 69 11.70 8.65 -12.42
N LYS A 70 11.75 9.89 -12.83
CA LYS A 70 11.56 10.33 -14.22
C LYS A 70 12.67 11.27 -14.62
N ILE A 71 13.06 11.21 -15.88
CA ILE A 71 14.02 12.16 -16.49
C ILE A 71 13.52 12.71 -17.84
N SER A 72 12.34 12.30 -18.27
CA SER A 72 11.83 12.67 -19.59
C SER A 72 11.25 14.08 -19.59
N TRP A 73 9.98 14.27 -19.31
CA TRP A 73 9.33 15.59 -19.29
C TRP A 73 9.30 16.22 -17.88
N THR A 74 9.68 15.47 -16.86
CA THR A 74 9.89 15.95 -15.49
C THR A 74 11.02 15.17 -14.85
N ASP A 75 11.75 15.81 -13.93
CA ASP A 75 12.80 15.19 -13.13
C ASP A 75 12.33 14.81 -11.72
N LYS A 76 11.08 15.09 -11.38
CA LYS A 76 10.55 14.84 -10.03
C LYS A 76 10.04 13.44 -9.79
N GLY A 77 9.61 12.72 -10.82
CA GLY A 77 9.05 11.39 -10.69
C GLY A 77 7.71 11.35 -9.96
N PHE A 78 7.23 10.15 -9.71
CA PHE A 78 5.90 9.92 -9.11
C PHE A 78 5.94 8.80 -8.07
N VAL A 79 5.15 8.96 -7.02
CA VAL A 79 4.83 7.86 -6.12
C VAL A 79 3.65 7.08 -6.72
N TYR A 80 3.78 5.76 -6.81
CA TYR A 80 2.71 4.87 -7.24
C TYR A 80 2.17 4.08 -6.07
N VAL A 81 0.84 4.04 -5.95
CA VAL A 81 0.16 3.09 -5.08
C VAL A 81 0.05 1.78 -5.85
N ASP A 82 0.87 0.80 -5.48
CA ASP A 82 0.90 -0.50 -6.14
C ASP A 82 -0.17 -1.45 -5.60
N GLU A 83 -0.31 -1.47 -4.27
CA GLU A 83 -1.28 -2.32 -3.59
C GLU A 83 -1.97 -1.54 -2.48
N LEU A 84 -3.26 -1.78 -2.31
CA LEU A 84 -4.05 -1.33 -1.17
C LEU A 84 -5.08 -2.40 -0.84
N TRP A 85 -5.08 -2.86 0.40
CA TRP A 85 -6.04 -3.84 0.87
C TRP A 85 -6.39 -3.60 2.34
N VAL A 86 -7.66 -3.81 2.67
CA VAL A 86 -8.15 -3.83 4.05
C VAL A 86 -9.04 -5.05 4.20
N GLN A 87 -8.83 -5.81 5.28
CA GLN A 87 -9.63 -6.98 5.58
C GLN A 87 -11.10 -6.60 5.75
N GLU A 88 -11.99 -7.43 5.24
CA GLU A 88 -13.42 -7.11 5.09
C GLU A 88 -14.08 -6.61 6.38
N ASP A 89 -13.80 -7.28 7.51
CA ASP A 89 -14.42 -6.93 8.80
C ASP A 89 -13.92 -5.61 9.38
N TYR A 90 -12.86 -5.05 8.81
CA TYR A 90 -12.24 -3.80 9.25
C TYR A 90 -12.47 -2.65 8.28
N ARG A 91 -13.29 -2.84 7.26
CA ARG A 91 -13.62 -1.80 6.29
C ARG A 91 -14.58 -0.77 6.87
N ARG A 92 -14.65 0.42 6.24
CA ARG A 92 -15.49 1.56 6.63
C ARG A 92 -15.14 2.16 7.99
N GLU A 93 -13.89 1.93 8.45
CA GLU A 93 -13.37 2.47 9.71
C GLU A 93 -12.31 3.56 9.49
N GLY A 94 -12.11 3.97 8.23
CA GLY A 94 -11.13 5.00 7.88
C GLY A 94 -9.71 4.46 7.67
N ILE A 95 -9.49 3.16 7.72
CA ILE A 95 -8.16 2.54 7.59
C ILE A 95 -7.58 2.80 6.20
N ALA A 96 -8.35 2.56 5.14
CA ALA A 96 -7.88 2.78 3.77
C ALA A 96 -7.50 4.24 3.53
N THR A 97 -8.30 5.18 4.03
CA THR A 97 -8.00 6.61 3.94
C THR A 97 -6.71 6.97 4.66
N ALA A 98 -6.50 6.41 5.86
CA ALA A 98 -5.26 6.62 6.63
C ALA A 98 -4.04 6.03 5.92
N LEU A 99 -4.19 4.86 5.29
CA LEU A 99 -3.13 4.26 4.48
C LEU A 99 -2.82 5.12 3.26
N MET A 100 -3.83 5.63 2.57
CA MET A 100 -3.64 6.52 1.41
C MET A 100 -2.94 7.83 1.79
N ALA A 101 -3.15 8.33 3.00
CA ALA A 101 -2.43 9.51 3.47
C ALA A 101 -0.91 9.30 3.53
N LYS A 102 -0.44 8.06 3.67
CA LYS A 102 0.99 7.74 3.61
C LYS A 102 1.59 7.98 2.23
N ALA A 103 0.80 7.82 1.18
CA ALA A 103 1.25 8.15 -0.18
C ALA A 103 1.51 9.65 -0.32
N ASP A 104 0.63 10.50 0.21
CA ASP A 104 0.82 11.95 0.19
C ASP A 104 2.04 12.36 1.03
N GLN A 105 2.23 11.76 2.19
CA GLN A 105 3.42 12.02 3.01
C GLN A 105 4.69 11.67 2.27
N TYR A 106 4.74 10.50 1.64
CA TYR A 106 5.90 10.05 0.88
C TYR A 106 6.19 11.02 -0.26
N LYS A 107 5.17 11.36 -1.06
CA LYS A 107 5.29 12.33 -2.15
C LYS A 107 5.89 13.65 -1.66
N ASN A 108 5.43 14.16 -0.53
CA ASN A 108 5.91 15.43 0.01
C ASN A 108 7.34 15.34 0.55
N GLU A 109 7.69 14.24 1.21
CA GLU A 109 9.05 14.03 1.74
C GLU A 109 10.12 14.03 0.65
N ILE A 110 9.82 13.45 -0.51
CA ILE A 110 10.78 13.33 -1.60
C ILE A 110 10.57 14.35 -2.73
N ASP A 111 9.62 15.25 -2.56
CA ASP A 111 9.26 16.27 -3.56
C ASP A 111 8.92 15.65 -4.93
N ALA A 112 8.16 14.57 -4.94
CA ALA A 112 7.67 13.96 -6.16
C ALA A 112 6.62 14.86 -6.84
N ALA A 113 6.43 14.70 -8.14
CA ALA A 113 5.46 15.48 -8.91
C ALA A 113 4.01 15.17 -8.53
N GLY A 114 3.74 13.96 -8.10
CA GLY A 114 2.39 13.56 -7.72
C GLY A 114 2.33 12.11 -7.27
N VAL A 115 1.12 11.66 -7.00
CA VAL A 115 0.81 10.26 -6.68
C VAL A 115 -0.07 9.71 -7.79
N ARG A 116 0.22 8.51 -8.25
CA ARG A 116 -0.55 7.82 -9.28
C ARG A 116 -0.96 6.43 -8.81
N LEU A 117 -2.03 5.94 -9.37
CA LEU A 117 -2.49 4.57 -9.15
C LEU A 117 -3.29 4.08 -10.34
N TYR A 118 -3.45 2.77 -10.41
CA TYR A 118 -4.37 2.12 -11.34
C TYR A 118 -5.47 1.47 -10.54
N VAL A 119 -6.71 1.59 -11.03
CA VAL A 119 -7.86 0.92 -10.45
C VAL A 119 -8.56 0.14 -11.54
N ASN A 120 -8.96 -1.09 -11.23
CA ASN A 120 -9.72 -1.91 -12.17
C ASN A 120 -11.07 -1.23 -12.45
N VAL A 121 -11.43 -1.11 -13.73
CA VAL A 121 -12.71 -0.50 -14.14
C VAL A 121 -13.93 -1.22 -13.56
N ASN A 122 -13.76 -2.48 -13.17
CA ASN A 122 -14.82 -3.29 -12.56
C ASN A 122 -14.86 -3.17 -11.03
N ASN A 123 -14.10 -2.25 -10.45
CA ASN A 123 -14.05 -2.03 -9.00
C ASN A 123 -14.50 -0.61 -8.63
N PRO A 124 -15.82 -0.33 -8.71
CA PRO A 124 -16.33 1.02 -8.43
C PRO A 124 -16.17 1.44 -6.98
N ILE A 125 -16.13 0.50 -6.04
CA ILE A 125 -15.95 0.80 -4.61
C ILE A 125 -14.56 1.39 -4.36
N ALA A 126 -13.52 0.77 -4.92
CA ALA A 126 -12.16 1.29 -4.83
C ALA A 126 -12.04 2.65 -5.53
N LYS A 127 -12.65 2.81 -6.69
CA LYS A 127 -12.66 4.09 -7.42
C LYS A 127 -13.26 5.20 -6.58
N GLN A 128 -14.38 4.96 -5.90
CA GLN A 128 -15.01 5.94 -5.01
C GLN A 128 -14.08 6.34 -3.86
N LEU A 129 -13.37 5.39 -3.27
CA LEU A 129 -12.40 5.67 -2.23
C LEU A 129 -11.31 6.62 -2.75
N TYR A 130 -10.74 6.31 -3.91
CA TYR A 130 -9.69 7.13 -4.49
C TYR A 130 -10.18 8.53 -4.85
N GLU A 131 -11.39 8.65 -5.38
CA GLU A 131 -12.00 9.95 -5.66
C GLU A 131 -12.18 10.78 -4.38
N LYS A 132 -12.59 10.17 -3.28
CA LYS A 132 -12.66 10.83 -1.97
C LYS A 132 -11.30 11.31 -1.47
N CYS A 133 -10.24 10.61 -1.84
CA CYS A 133 -8.86 10.99 -1.51
C CYS A 133 -8.28 12.04 -2.47
N GLY A 134 -9.07 12.55 -3.42
CA GLY A 134 -8.66 13.60 -4.33
C GLY A 134 -8.12 13.12 -5.69
N TYR A 135 -8.24 11.84 -5.99
CA TYR A 135 -7.81 11.28 -7.27
C TYR A 135 -8.91 11.45 -8.32
N SER A 136 -8.51 11.68 -9.56
CA SER A 136 -9.43 11.75 -10.70
C SER A 136 -8.94 10.85 -11.82
N CYS A 137 -9.87 10.32 -12.61
CA CYS A 137 -9.51 9.50 -13.77
C CYS A 137 -8.94 10.39 -14.87
N GLU A 138 -7.65 10.20 -15.17
CA GLU A 138 -6.94 10.91 -16.24
C GLU A 138 -6.88 10.10 -17.54
N GLY A 139 -7.34 8.86 -17.52
CA GLY A 139 -7.35 7.98 -18.66
C GLY A 139 -7.52 6.53 -18.24
N THR A 140 -7.65 5.65 -19.22
CA THR A 140 -7.72 4.20 -19.00
C THR A 140 -6.58 3.51 -19.74
N ALA A 141 -6.13 2.37 -19.18
CA ALA A 141 -5.06 1.58 -19.75
C ALA A 141 -5.38 0.10 -19.61
N GLU A 142 -4.81 -0.70 -20.50
CA GLU A 142 -4.88 -2.15 -20.38
C GLU A 142 -3.69 -2.65 -19.58
N PHE A 143 -3.95 -3.51 -18.60
CA PHE A 143 -2.88 -4.23 -17.92
C PHE A 143 -2.39 -5.35 -18.84
N MET A 144 -1.07 -5.38 -19.09
CA MET A 144 -0.46 -6.39 -19.93
C MET A 144 0.69 -7.05 -19.19
N GLU A 145 0.78 -8.38 -19.29
CA GLU A 145 1.80 -9.18 -18.63
C GLU A 145 2.38 -10.20 -19.60
N LYS A 146 3.67 -10.55 -19.43
CA LYS A 146 4.36 -11.53 -20.26
C LYS A 146 4.57 -12.84 -19.53
#